data_72d9f424830ba34f5a88e884d0cdd0c9
#
_entry.id   72d9f424830ba34f5a88e884d0cdd0c9
#
_cell.length_a   1.000
_cell.length_b   1.000
_cell.length_c   1.000
_cell.angle_alpha   90.00
_cell.angle_beta   90.00
_cell.angle_gamma   90.00
#
_symmetry.space_group_name_H-M   'P 1'
#
loop_
_entity.id
_entity.type
_entity.pdbx_description
1 polymer ?
#
loop_
_entity_poly.entity_id
_entity_poly.type
_entity_poly.pdbx_seq_one_letter_code
_entity_poly.pdbx_strand_id
1 'polypeptide(L)'
;YMLFDNPSDKKNMTFLNNYETAKIKQVYPLSKCNSIKSMIIACKNCIKQTDDKDTIICWYDFMAIICWWICKIKLKRRNIIAINILLKDKKTIKNKLAKALYKQVLSSNNVQATVTSIRYGEYVNEILGIKKKYILLHDIYHRIYCINYKGNVNSNTVFCGGRNGRNWELLIKLAQAMPDVTFNCVMTRDNVEKYKE
;
A
#
# COMPACT_ATOMS: atom_id res chain seq x y z
N TYR A 1 12.22 -2.24 12.99
CA TYR A 1 11.90 -0.83 12.70
C TYR A 1 10.76 -0.75 11.70
N MET A 2 9.79 0.12 11.95
CA MET A 2 8.70 0.36 11.03
C MET A 2 8.85 1.75 10.42
N LEU A 3 9.04 1.81 9.12
CA LEU A 3 9.30 3.03 8.36
C LEU A 3 8.03 3.49 7.66
N PHE A 4 7.62 4.72 7.91
CA PHE A 4 6.46 5.37 7.33
C PHE A 4 6.86 6.41 6.29
N ASP A 5 5.97 6.71 5.35
CA ASP A 5 6.15 7.74 4.32
C ASP A 5 5.49 9.08 4.70
N ASN A 6 4.69 9.11 5.76
CA ASN A 6 3.96 10.28 6.20
C ASN A 6 4.06 10.47 7.73
N PRO A 7 4.46 11.65 8.24
CA PRO A 7 4.53 11.91 9.66
C PRO A 7 3.16 11.93 10.35
N SER A 8 2.07 12.18 9.62
CA SER A 8 0.71 12.15 10.18
C SER A 8 0.28 10.74 10.61
N ASP A 9 0.92 9.69 10.09
CA ASP A 9 0.61 8.31 10.46
C ASP A 9 0.92 8.02 11.93
N LYS A 10 1.79 8.82 12.56
CA LYS A 10 2.07 8.74 14.00
C LYS A 10 0.79 8.80 14.85
N LYS A 11 -0.18 9.62 14.45
CA LYS A 11 -1.46 9.76 15.18
C LYS A 11 -2.37 8.55 14.98
N ASN A 12 -2.27 7.88 13.84
CA ASN A 12 -3.15 6.78 13.43
C ASN A 12 -2.64 5.41 13.90
N MET A 13 -1.34 5.31 14.21
CA MET A 13 -0.66 4.05 14.55
C MET A 13 -0.42 3.88 16.05
N THR A 14 -1.19 4.54 16.89
CA THR A 14 -1.08 4.46 18.37
C THR A 14 -1.30 3.04 18.89
N PHE A 15 -2.05 2.20 18.15
CA PHE A 15 -2.26 0.79 18.52
C PHE A 15 -0.94 -0.01 18.55
N LEU A 16 0.08 0.39 17.81
CA LEU A 16 1.39 -0.25 17.84
C LEU A 16 2.11 -0.08 19.18
N ASN A 17 1.76 0.94 19.93
CA ASN A 17 2.32 1.18 21.27
C ASN A 17 1.81 0.18 22.31
N ASN A 18 0.68 -0.49 22.05
CA ASN A 18 0.06 -1.45 22.95
C ASN A 18 0.58 -2.88 22.75
N TYR A 19 1.45 -3.12 21.76
CA TYR A 19 2.09 -4.42 21.56
C TYR A 19 3.37 -4.52 22.39
N GLU A 20 3.25 -4.90 23.65
CA GLU A 20 4.38 -5.05 24.58
C GLU A 20 5.42 -6.11 24.13
N THR A 21 4.98 -7.09 23.35
CA THR A 21 5.84 -8.20 22.91
C THR A 21 6.75 -7.88 21.74
N ALA A 22 6.41 -6.89 20.93
CA ALA A 22 7.22 -6.49 19.77
C ALA A 22 7.87 -5.13 20.01
N LYS A 23 9.18 -5.11 20.21
CA LYS A 23 9.96 -3.86 20.30
C LYS A 23 10.01 -3.17 18.93
N ILE A 24 8.87 -2.66 18.45
CA ILE A 24 8.78 -1.95 17.16
C ILE A 24 9.16 -0.49 17.34
N LYS A 25 10.35 -0.13 16.85
CA LYS A 25 10.75 1.28 16.76
C LYS A 25 10.14 1.90 15.51
N GLN A 26 9.34 2.94 15.68
CA GLN A 26 8.66 3.65 14.59
C GLN A 26 9.56 4.78 14.08
N VAL A 27 9.77 4.84 12.77
CA VAL A 27 10.57 5.86 12.10
C VAL A 27 9.69 6.67 11.14
N TYR A 28 9.58 7.94 11.39
CA TYR A 28 8.78 8.87 10.60
C TYR A 28 9.68 9.86 9.86
N PRO A 29 9.33 10.26 8.62
CA PRO A 29 9.99 11.36 7.95
C PRO A 29 9.58 12.70 8.60
N LEU A 30 10.39 13.74 8.41
CA LEU A 30 10.07 15.10 8.87
C LEU A 30 8.86 15.70 8.15
N SER A 31 8.65 15.31 6.89
CA SER A 31 7.51 15.70 6.06
C SER A 31 7.06 14.53 5.20
N LYS A 32 5.84 14.60 4.64
CA LYS A 32 5.32 13.58 3.72
C LYS A 32 6.28 13.33 2.56
N CYS A 33 6.55 12.07 2.27
CA CYS A 33 7.44 11.66 1.20
C CYS A 33 6.76 11.77 -0.18
N ASN A 34 6.71 13.00 -0.72
CA ASN A 34 6.08 13.29 -2.01
C ASN A 34 7.02 13.10 -3.22
N SER A 35 8.30 12.83 -3.00
CA SER A 35 9.31 12.67 -4.04
C SER A 35 10.25 11.50 -3.74
N ILE A 36 10.89 10.98 -4.78
CA ILE A 36 11.92 9.93 -4.62
C ILE A 36 13.05 10.43 -3.71
N LYS A 37 13.44 11.71 -3.81
CA LYS A 37 14.47 12.31 -2.97
C LYS A 37 14.11 12.25 -1.49
N SER A 38 12.88 12.65 -1.12
CA SER A 38 12.40 12.58 0.27
C SER A 38 12.33 11.14 0.80
N MET A 39 11.89 10.19 -0.03
CA MET A 39 11.91 8.76 0.30
C MET A 39 13.31 8.23 0.55
N ILE A 40 14.29 8.59 -0.30
CA ILE A 40 15.69 8.21 -0.11
C ILE A 40 16.25 8.75 1.22
N ILE A 41 15.94 9.98 1.59
CA ILE A 41 16.37 10.58 2.86
C ILE A 41 15.77 9.81 4.03
N ALA A 42 14.48 9.53 4.02
CA ALA A 42 13.80 8.76 5.06
C ALA A 42 14.39 7.34 5.20
N CYS A 43 14.59 6.64 4.08
CA CYS A 43 15.20 5.32 4.06
C CYS A 43 16.66 5.34 4.61
N LYS A 44 17.48 6.33 4.20
CA LYS A 44 18.85 6.49 4.72
C LYS A 44 18.85 6.71 6.23
N ASN A 45 17.94 7.51 6.75
CA ASN A 45 17.83 7.79 8.19
C ASN A 45 17.39 6.54 8.97
N CYS A 46 16.46 5.75 8.42
CA CYS A 46 16.08 4.47 9.01
C CYS A 46 17.25 3.48 9.05
N ILE A 47 17.95 3.31 7.91
CA ILE A 47 19.09 2.38 7.79
C ILE A 47 20.26 2.77 8.72
N LYS A 48 20.45 4.07 9.00
CA LYS A 48 21.48 4.52 9.97
C LYS A 48 21.17 4.09 11.41
N GLN A 49 19.90 3.91 11.75
CA GLN A 49 19.42 3.54 13.08
C GLN A 49 19.31 2.02 13.28
N THR A 50 19.56 1.23 12.22
CA THR A 50 19.36 -0.22 12.22
C THR A 50 20.68 -0.97 12.12
N ASP A 51 20.72 -2.15 12.74
CA ASP A 51 21.81 -3.11 12.69
C ASP A 51 21.48 -4.32 11.79
N ASP A 52 22.46 -5.21 11.57
CA ASP A 52 22.31 -6.36 10.65
C ASP A 52 21.27 -7.38 11.13
N LYS A 53 20.97 -7.38 12.43
CA LYS A 53 19.93 -8.25 13.03
C LYS A 53 18.54 -7.64 12.94
N ASP A 54 18.42 -6.37 12.60
CA ASP A 54 17.16 -5.67 12.56
C ASP A 54 16.38 -5.98 11.27
N THR A 55 15.05 -5.94 11.41
CA THR A 55 14.12 -5.98 10.27
C THR A 55 13.52 -4.60 10.04
N ILE A 56 13.55 -4.14 8.81
CA ILE A 56 12.90 -2.89 8.38
C ILE A 56 11.56 -3.24 7.73
N ILE A 57 10.47 -2.82 8.36
CA ILE A 57 9.12 -2.96 7.83
C ILE A 57 8.76 -1.64 7.14
N CYS A 58 8.58 -1.64 5.84
CA CYS A 58 8.24 -0.45 5.06
C CYS A 58 6.72 -0.39 4.87
N TRP A 59 6.08 0.64 5.42
CA TRP A 59 4.65 0.87 5.28
C TRP A 59 4.23 1.14 3.83
N TYR A 60 5.09 1.83 3.09
CA TYR A 60 4.93 2.03 1.66
C TYR A 60 5.90 1.13 0.89
N ASP A 61 5.38 0.28 0.03
CA ASP A 61 6.13 -0.78 -0.66
C ASP A 61 7.32 -0.27 -1.50
N PHE A 62 7.19 0.89 -2.14
CA PHE A 62 8.28 1.48 -2.91
C PHE A 62 9.47 1.90 -2.03
N MET A 63 9.25 2.23 -0.76
CA MET A 63 10.34 2.49 0.19
C MET A 63 11.15 1.22 0.50
N ALA A 64 10.52 0.04 0.44
CA ALA A 64 11.25 -1.22 0.57
C ALA A 64 12.26 -1.42 -0.58
N ILE A 65 11.89 -1.03 -1.80
CA ILE A 65 12.79 -1.03 -2.96
C ILE A 65 13.98 -0.11 -2.69
N ILE A 66 13.72 1.12 -2.26
CA ILE A 66 14.76 2.11 -1.97
C ILE A 66 15.67 1.62 -0.83
N CYS A 67 15.10 1.10 0.26
CA CYS A 67 15.88 0.54 1.38
C CYS A 67 16.79 -0.59 0.92
N TRP A 68 16.28 -1.52 0.12
CA TRP A 68 17.06 -2.64 -0.39
C TRP A 68 18.24 -2.16 -1.24
N TRP A 69 18.01 -1.23 -2.17
CA TRP A 69 19.06 -0.66 -3.01
C TRP A 69 20.11 0.09 -2.20
N ILE A 70 19.70 0.90 -1.21
CA ILE A 70 20.64 1.60 -0.33
C ILE A 70 21.49 0.59 0.46
N CYS A 71 20.87 -0.47 0.99
CA CYS A 71 21.58 -1.52 1.70
C CYS A 71 22.58 -2.23 0.79
N LYS A 72 22.19 -2.56 -0.45
CA LYS A 72 23.05 -3.20 -1.43
C LYS A 72 24.27 -2.36 -1.79
N ILE A 73 24.06 -1.05 -2.09
CA ILE A 73 25.14 -0.13 -2.43
C ILE A 73 26.10 0.06 -1.24
N LYS A 74 25.58 0.06 0.00
CA LYS A 74 26.38 0.24 1.22
C LYS A 74 26.93 -1.06 1.79
N LEU A 75 26.75 -2.18 1.10
CA LEU A 75 27.14 -3.53 1.55
C LEU A 75 26.58 -3.90 2.94
N LYS A 76 25.41 -3.36 3.27
CA LYS A 76 24.69 -3.67 4.52
C LYS A 76 23.69 -4.78 4.28
N ARG A 77 23.58 -5.72 5.21
CA ARG A 77 22.53 -6.75 5.18
C ARG A 77 21.41 -6.35 6.12
N ARG A 78 20.19 -6.25 5.62
CA ARG A 78 18.97 -5.99 6.39
C ARG A 78 17.86 -6.90 5.91
N ASN A 79 17.07 -7.39 6.83
CA ASN A 79 15.79 -8.01 6.48
C ASN A 79 14.79 -6.89 6.21
N ILE A 80 14.04 -6.99 5.11
CA ILE A 80 13.09 -5.96 4.69
C ILE A 80 11.73 -6.61 4.47
N ILE A 81 10.68 -5.99 5.00
CA ILE A 81 9.29 -6.38 4.76
C ILE A 81 8.58 -5.22 4.08
N ALA A 82 8.05 -5.47 2.88
CA ALA A 82 7.21 -4.52 2.16
C ALA A 82 5.74 -4.77 2.50
N ILE A 83 5.06 -3.79 3.08
CA ILE A 83 3.63 -3.90 3.39
C ILE A 83 2.79 -3.63 2.13
N ASN A 84 1.86 -4.52 1.84
CA ASN A 84 0.83 -4.41 0.80
C ASN A 84 1.35 -3.87 -0.54
N ILE A 85 2.02 -4.74 -1.30
CA ILE A 85 2.52 -4.39 -2.63
C ILE A 85 1.37 -3.93 -3.52
N LEU A 86 1.56 -2.77 -4.18
CA LEU A 86 0.61 -2.18 -5.11
C LEU A 86 1.24 -1.97 -6.50
N LEU A 87 1.53 -3.07 -7.19
CA LEU A 87 2.09 -3.02 -8.53
C LEU A 87 1.02 -2.66 -9.56
N LYS A 88 1.27 -1.59 -10.34
CA LYS A 88 0.39 -1.17 -11.44
C LYS A 88 0.89 -1.77 -12.75
N ASP A 89 0.00 -2.43 -13.49
CA ASP A 89 0.33 -2.97 -14.81
C ASP A 89 -0.06 -1.99 -15.93
N LYS A 90 0.74 -0.92 -16.09
CA LYS A 90 0.57 0.03 -17.19
C LYS A 90 1.67 -0.18 -18.24
N LYS A 91 1.33 -0.01 -19.53
CA LYS A 91 2.27 -0.15 -20.65
C LYS A 91 3.17 1.10 -20.85
N THR A 92 3.67 1.70 -19.78
CA THR A 92 4.56 2.87 -19.85
C THR A 92 6.01 2.49 -19.53
N ILE A 93 6.98 3.27 -20.05
CA ILE A 93 8.41 3.07 -19.77
C ILE A 93 8.69 3.13 -18.26
N LYS A 94 8.06 4.08 -17.56
CA LYS A 94 8.16 4.20 -16.10
C LYS A 94 7.71 2.91 -15.39
N ASN A 95 6.64 2.31 -15.89
CA ASN A 95 6.10 1.09 -15.30
C ASN A 95 6.97 -0.14 -15.61
N LYS A 96 7.57 -0.20 -16.81
CA LYS A 96 8.55 -1.25 -17.15
C LYS A 96 9.76 -1.18 -16.21
N LEU A 97 10.29 0.02 -15.97
CA LEU A 97 11.39 0.22 -15.02
C LEU A 97 10.97 -0.17 -13.59
N ALA A 98 9.81 0.26 -13.13
CA ALA A 98 9.29 -0.12 -11.83
C ALA A 98 9.17 -1.63 -11.69
N LYS A 99 8.61 -2.34 -12.67
CA LYS A 99 8.52 -3.81 -12.68
C LYS A 99 9.91 -4.47 -12.55
N ALA A 100 10.90 -3.97 -13.28
CA ALA A 100 12.27 -4.49 -13.19
C ALA A 100 12.86 -4.34 -11.78
N LEU A 101 12.64 -3.17 -11.14
CA LEU A 101 13.07 -2.91 -9.77
C LEU A 101 12.32 -3.82 -8.77
N TYR A 102 11.01 -3.96 -8.89
CA TYR A 102 10.22 -4.88 -8.06
C TYR A 102 10.68 -6.32 -8.23
N LYS A 103 10.87 -6.78 -9.47
CA LYS A 103 11.35 -8.12 -9.77
C LYS A 103 12.65 -8.41 -9.04
N GLN A 104 13.63 -7.52 -9.16
CA GLN A 104 14.95 -7.70 -8.55
C GLN A 104 14.86 -7.75 -7.01
N VAL A 105 14.09 -6.85 -6.41
CA VAL A 105 13.97 -6.75 -4.95
C VAL A 105 13.20 -7.93 -4.38
N LEU A 106 12.06 -8.27 -4.99
CA LEU A 106 11.21 -9.37 -4.51
C LEU A 106 11.84 -10.76 -4.73
N SER A 107 12.74 -10.91 -5.69
CA SER A 107 13.52 -12.14 -5.87
C SER A 107 14.62 -12.31 -4.82
N SER A 108 14.87 -11.30 -4.01
CA SER A 108 15.92 -11.36 -2.98
C SER A 108 15.43 -12.13 -1.73
N ASN A 109 16.32 -12.96 -1.15
CA ASN A 109 15.99 -13.80 0.00
C ASN A 109 15.78 -13.00 1.30
N ASN A 110 16.38 -11.81 1.40
CA ASN A 110 16.26 -10.94 2.57
C ASN A 110 15.08 -9.96 2.48
N VAL A 111 14.22 -10.10 1.48
CA VAL A 111 12.99 -9.30 1.34
C VAL A 111 11.79 -10.20 1.46
N GLN A 112 10.89 -9.86 2.35
CA GLN A 112 9.53 -10.41 2.43
C GLN A 112 8.53 -9.35 1.97
N ALA A 113 7.34 -9.79 1.58
CA ALA A 113 6.32 -8.87 1.14
C ALA A 113 4.93 -9.38 1.52
N THR A 114 4.02 -8.45 1.79
CA THR A 114 2.63 -8.77 2.08
C THR A 114 1.73 -8.40 0.92
N VAL A 115 0.61 -9.09 0.81
CA VAL A 115 -0.46 -8.84 -0.16
C VAL A 115 -1.82 -8.92 0.55
N THR A 116 -2.81 -8.20 0.03
CA THR A 116 -4.17 -8.19 0.59
C THR A 116 -5.00 -9.42 0.21
N SER A 117 -4.60 -10.14 -0.85
CA SER A 117 -5.24 -11.40 -1.25
C SER A 117 -4.25 -12.35 -1.93
N ILE A 118 -4.50 -13.65 -1.82
CA ILE A 118 -3.70 -14.69 -2.49
C ILE A 118 -3.69 -14.47 -4.00
N ARG A 119 -4.85 -14.21 -4.59
CA ARG A 119 -4.99 -13.97 -6.03
C ARG A 119 -4.17 -12.79 -6.52
N TYR A 120 -4.07 -11.74 -5.71
CA TYR A 120 -3.21 -10.60 -6.07
C TYR A 120 -1.72 -10.97 -6.00
N GLY A 121 -1.32 -11.81 -5.06
CA GLY A 121 0.05 -12.33 -4.99
C GLY A 121 0.42 -13.17 -6.23
N GLU A 122 -0.50 -14.03 -6.70
CA GLU A 122 -0.34 -14.80 -7.95
C GLU A 122 -0.18 -13.86 -9.16
N TYR A 123 -1.03 -12.85 -9.26
CA TYR A 123 -0.98 -11.83 -10.30
C TYR A 123 0.37 -11.06 -10.32
N VAL A 124 0.88 -10.68 -9.14
CA VAL A 124 2.20 -10.03 -9.04
C VAL A 124 3.31 -10.97 -9.50
N ASN A 125 3.25 -12.25 -9.15
CA ASN A 125 4.20 -13.27 -9.60
C ASN A 125 4.18 -13.43 -11.12
N GLU A 126 2.99 -13.48 -11.72
CA GLU A 126 2.80 -13.59 -13.17
C GLU A 126 3.40 -12.38 -13.89
N ILE A 127 3.04 -11.15 -13.48
CA ILE A 127 3.53 -9.92 -14.10
C ILE A 127 5.04 -9.77 -14.01
N LEU A 128 5.64 -10.19 -12.88
CA LEU A 128 7.07 -10.07 -12.65
C LEU A 128 7.86 -11.27 -13.16
N GLY A 129 7.21 -12.39 -13.50
CA GLY A 129 7.84 -13.64 -13.85
C GLY A 129 8.73 -14.18 -12.71
N ILE A 130 8.20 -14.22 -11.49
CA ILE A 130 8.87 -14.72 -10.29
C ILE A 130 8.00 -15.74 -9.55
N LYS A 131 8.60 -16.46 -8.58
CA LYS A 131 7.89 -17.40 -7.70
C LYS A 131 8.09 -16.98 -6.24
N LYS A 132 7.45 -15.91 -5.82
CA LYS A 132 7.53 -15.40 -4.44
C LYS A 132 6.36 -15.92 -3.62
N LYS A 133 6.62 -16.39 -2.39
CA LYS A 133 5.59 -16.60 -1.37
C LYS A 133 5.37 -15.27 -0.64
N TYR A 134 4.12 -14.81 -0.63
CA TYR A 134 3.71 -13.59 0.05
C TYR A 134 3.08 -13.93 1.40
N ILE A 135 3.19 -12.99 2.33
CA ILE A 135 2.42 -13.03 3.58
C ILE A 135 1.06 -12.39 3.31
N LEU A 136 -0.02 -13.11 3.60
CA LEU A 136 -1.36 -12.56 3.49
C LEU A 136 -1.60 -11.59 4.66
N LEU A 137 -1.83 -10.34 4.35
CA LEU A 137 -2.17 -9.30 5.31
C LEU A 137 -3.40 -8.55 4.81
N HIS A 138 -4.54 -8.87 5.40
CA HIS A 138 -5.79 -8.19 5.09
C HIS A 138 -5.76 -6.74 5.57
N ASP A 139 -6.50 -5.85 4.88
CA ASP A 139 -6.71 -4.50 5.35
C ASP A 139 -7.39 -4.54 6.73
N ILE A 140 -6.83 -3.80 7.68
CA ILE A 140 -7.34 -3.77 9.04
C ILE A 140 -8.47 -2.75 9.09
N TYR A 141 -9.69 -3.23 9.38
CA TYR A 141 -10.81 -2.38 9.74
C TYR A 141 -10.74 -2.03 11.23
N HIS A 142 -10.82 -0.77 11.55
CA HIS A 142 -10.92 -0.34 12.93
C HIS A 142 -12.32 -0.74 13.45
N ARG A 143 -12.38 -1.77 14.30
CA ARG A 143 -13.64 -2.37 14.80
C ARG A 143 -14.59 -1.33 15.43
N ILE A 144 -14.04 -0.26 16.00
CA ILE A 144 -14.82 0.85 16.60
C ILE A 144 -15.76 1.51 15.60
N TYR A 145 -15.35 1.66 14.33
CA TYR A 145 -16.21 2.26 13.30
C TYR A 145 -17.34 1.33 12.84
N CYS A 146 -17.19 0.01 13.03
CA CYS A 146 -18.20 -0.97 12.62
C CYS A 146 -19.25 -1.24 13.70
N ILE A 147 -18.91 -1.08 15.00
CA ILE A 147 -19.79 -1.47 16.13
C ILE A 147 -20.89 -0.44 16.36
N ASN A 148 -20.65 0.84 16.09
CA ASN A 148 -21.57 1.93 16.41
C ASN A 148 -22.40 2.41 15.20
N TYR A 149 -22.29 1.75 14.05
CA TYR A 149 -23.05 2.15 12.88
C TYR A 149 -24.48 1.58 12.95
N LYS A 150 -25.40 2.39 13.44
CA LYS A 150 -26.86 2.17 13.31
C LYS A 150 -27.36 2.88 12.04
N GLY A 151 -26.91 2.41 10.89
CA GLY A 151 -27.37 2.96 9.61
C GLY A 151 -28.77 2.48 9.30
N ASN A 152 -29.64 3.37 8.84
CA ASN A 152 -30.85 2.94 8.14
C ASN A 152 -30.44 2.26 6.84
N VAL A 153 -30.64 0.96 6.76
CA VAL A 153 -30.46 0.21 5.52
C VAL A 153 -31.67 0.53 4.63
N ASN A 154 -31.50 1.46 3.70
CA ASN A 154 -32.47 1.65 2.63
C ASN A 154 -32.13 0.62 1.55
N SER A 155 -33.04 -0.32 1.31
CA SER A 155 -32.85 -1.44 0.37
C SER A 155 -32.60 -1.00 -1.08
N ASN A 156 -33.02 0.22 -1.44
CA ASN A 156 -32.89 0.73 -2.82
C ASN A 156 -31.73 1.71 -3.00
N THR A 157 -30.76 1.74 -2.08
CA THR A 157 -29.63 2.65 -2.16
C THR A 157 -28.30 1.89 -2.07
N VAL A 158 -27.41 2.12 -3.03
CA VAL A 158 -26.05 1.58 -3.06
C VAL A 158 -25.05 2.71 -2.89
N PHE A 159 -24.12 2.55 -1.94
CA PHE A 159 -23.01 3.48 -1.77
C PHE A 159 -21.78 2.99 -2.51
N CYS A 160 -21.22 3.83 -3.39
CA CYS A 160 -20.02 3.56 -4.17
C CYS A 160 -18.98 4.63 -3.93
N GLY A 161 -17.88 4.29 -3.22
CA GLY A 161 -16.82 5.22 -2.91
C GLY A 161 -15.43 4.71 -3.25
N GLY A 162 -14.48 5.59 -3.44
CA GLY A 162 -13.06 5.27 -3.53
C GLY A 162 -12.29 6.07 -4.58
N ARG A 163 -10.97 6.16 -4.33
CA ARG A 163 -10.03 6.88 -5.22
C ARG A 163 -9.28 5.96 -6.18
N ASN A 164 -9.14 4.68 -5.85
CA ASN A 164 -8.18 3.81 -6.51
C ASN A 164 -8.83 2.95 -7.59
N GLY A 165 -8.61 3.33 -8.86
CA GLY A 165 -8.84 2.45 -10.01
C GLY A 165 -10.26 1.89 -10.16
N ARG A 166 -11.27 2.61 -9.71
CA ARG A 166 -12.67 2.20 -9.85
C ARG A 166 -13.07 2.22 -11.32
N ASN A 167 -13.79 1.19 -11.75
CA ASN A 167 -14.39 1.13 -13.09
C ASN A 167 -15.72 1.88 -13.06
N TRP A 168 -15.67 3.20 -13.20
CA TRP A 168 -16.85 4.04 -13.17
C TRP A 168 -17.79 3.80 -14.36
N GLU A 169 -17.24 3.43 -15.53
CA GLU A 169 -18.02 3.09 -16.72
C GLU A 169 -18.92 1.87 -16.49
N LEU A 170 -18.38 0.84 -15.81
CA LEU A 170 -19.16 -0.32 -15.42
C LEU A 170 -20.26 0.06 -14.41
N LEU A 171 -19.94 0.94 -13.45
CA LEU A 171 -20.90 1.39 -12.45
C LEU A 171 -22.06 2.18 -13.09
N ILE A 172 -21.77 3.04 -14.06
CA ILE A 172 -22.79 3.80 -14.80
C ILE A 172 -23.70 2.84 -15.58
N LYS A 173 -23.13 1.87 -16.28
CA LYS A 173 -23.92 0.84 -16.97
C LYS A 173 -24.80 0.04 -16.00
N LEU A 174 -24.30 -0.26 -14.81
CA LEU A 174 -25.09 -0.93 -13.79
C LEU A 174 -26.24 -0.04 -13.29
N ALA A 175 -25.99 1.24 -13.04
CA ALA A 175 -27.02 2.19 -12.62
C ALA A 175 -28.11 2.36 -13.70
N GLN A 176 -27.74 2.41 -14.98
CA GLN A 176 -28.68 2.45 -16.10
C GLN A 176 -29.53 1.18 -16.20
N ALA A 177 -28.97 0.03 -15.87
CA ALA A 177 -29.68 -1.26 -15.87
C ALA A 177 -30.60 -1.45 -14.65
N MET A 178 -30.43 -0.63 -13.60
CA MET A 178 -31.16 -0.72 -12.34
C MET A 178 -31.81 0.63 -11.96
N PRO A 179 -32.80 1.12 -12.71
CA PRO A 179 -33.36 2.46 -12.54
C PRO A 179 -34.05 2.67 -11.18
N ASP A 180 -34.49 1.60 -10.53
CA ASP A 180 -35.13 1.65 -9.21
C ASP A 180 -34.12 1.74 -8.04
N VAL A 181 -32.80 1.72 -8.34
CA VAL A 181 -31.73 1.77 -7.34
C VAL A 181 -31.00 3.10 -7.40
N THR A 182 -30.90 3.78 -6.27
CA THR A 182 -30.11 5.01 -6.14
C THR A 182 -28.64 4.68 -5.88
N PHE A 183 -27.74 5.14 -6.74
CA PHE A 183 -26.30 4.99 -6.58
C PHE A 183 -25.67 6.28 -6.04
N ASN A 184 -25.28 6.27 -4.77
CA ASN A 184 -24.56 7.38 -4.14
C ASN A 184 -23.04 7.22 -4.37
N CYS A 185 -22.46 8.04 -5.25
CA CYS A 185 -21.07 7.92 -5.65
C CYS A 185 -20.20 9.02 -5.05
N VAL A 186 -19.10 8.64 -4.37
CA VAL A 186 -18.05 9.55 -3.94
C VAL A 186 -16.84 9.38 -4.86
N MET A 187 -16.61 10.37 -5.70
CA MET A 187 -15.56 10.38 -6.74
C MET A 187 -14.52 11.46 -6.48
N THR A 188 -13.36 11.35 -7.15
CA THR A 188 -12.44 12.48 -7.29
C THR A 188 -13.05 13.53 -8.21
N ARG A 189 -12.65 14.81 -8.05
CA ARG A 189 -13.15 15.91 -8.87
C ARG A 189 -13.00 15.64 -10.38
N ASP A 190 -11.86 15.11 -10.80
CA ASP A 190 -11.60 14.77 -12.21
C ASP A 190 -12.59 13.73 -12.77
N ASN A 191 -12.97 12.74 -11.95
CA ASN A 191 -13.97 11.75 -12.35
C ASN A 191 -15.38 12.36 -12.39
N VAL A 192 -15.72 13.25 -11.45
CA VAL A 192 -16.99 13.97 -11.47
C VAL A 192 -17.13 14.76 -12.77
N GLU A 193 -16.09 15.52 -13.14
CA GLU A 193 -16.09 16.32 -14.39
C GLU A 193 -16.21 15.42 -15.64
N LYS A 194 -15.57 14.25 -15.63
CA LYS A 194 -15.62 13.30 -16.75
C LYS A 194 -16.99 12.65 -16.95
N TYR A 195 -17.74 12.43 -15.88
CA TYR A 195 -18.99 11.63 -15.89
C TYR A 195 -20.21 12.45 -15.47
N LYS A 196 -20.18 13.76 -15.63
CA LYS A 196 -21.27 14.68 -15.27
C LYS A 196 -22.50 14.59 -16.20
N GLU A 197 -22.34 14.00 -17.36
CA GLU A 197 -23.38 13.73 -18.35
C GLU A 197 -23.97 12.33 -18.08
#